data_79e01e7795bd8233d376c6555c5d115f
#
_entry.id   79e01e7795bd8233d376c6555c5d115f
#
_cell.length_a   1.000
_cell.length_b   1.000
_cell.length_c   1.000
_cell.angle_alpha   90.00
_cell.angle_beta   90.00
_cell.angle_gamma   90.00
#
_symmetry.space_group_name_H-M   'P 1'
#
loop_
_entity.id
_entity.type
_entity.pdbx_description
1 polymer ?
#
loop_
_entity_poly.entity_id
_entity_poly.type
_entity_poly.pdbx_seq_one_letter_code
_entity_poly.pdbx_strand_id
1 'polypeptide(L)'
;MTARIENQPANLDGSARHGDVQGPITVTSAHIKAYEAALYWIDLPTGRITLRIGQSFEPPRGIESLARLAVVTACNPFSQVFGEAENTAKQATLVEAVEAAGLEWFHAAGVDVQEKWTPEPSLAILDPSDQQLDSWMETFGQNAVVVAESGGLALLRLHPRASC
;
A
#
# COMPACT_ATOMS: atom_id res chain seq x y z
N MET A 1 -20.39 19.82 -65.25
CA MET A 1 -21.14 19.33 -64.05
C MET A 1 -20.13 18.78 -63.09
N THR A 2 -19.79 19.56 -62.09
CA THR A 2 -18.73 19.25 -61.12
C THR A 2 -19.41 18.85 -59.83
N ALA A 3 -19.25 17.58 -59.44
CA ALA A 3 -19.75 17.09 -58.17
C ALA A 3 -18.77 17.48 -57.06
N ARG A 4 -19.23 18.23 -56.09
CA ARG A 4 -18.53 18.65 -54.89
C ARG A 4 -18.61 17.51 -53.88
N ILE A 5 -17.47 16.94 -53.52
CA ILE A 5 -17.39 16.02 -52.40
C ILE A 5 -17.21 16.87 -51.15
N GLU A 6 -18.21 16.91 -50.29
CA GLU A 6 -18.10 17.49 -48.95
C GLU A 6 -17.36 16.52 -48.07
N ASN A 7 -16.18 16.93 -47.62
CA ASN A 7 -15.39 16.26 -46.63
C ASN A 7 -15.92 16.67 -45.24
N GLN A 8 -16.63 15.76 -44.57
CA GLN A 8 -16.95 15.92 -43.16
C GLN A 8 -15.73 15.58 -42.35
N PRO A 9 -15.32 16.43 -41.37
CA PRO A 9 -14.25 16.02 -40.43
C PRO A 9 -14.79 14.99 -39.45
N ALA A 10 -14.09 13.90 -39.36
CA ALA A 10 -14.31 12.87 -38.34
C ALA A 10 -14.12 13.48 -36.95
N ASN A 11 -15.17 13.48 -36.16
CA ASN A 11 -15.13 13.80 -34.74
C ASN A 11 -14.39 12.69 -34.02
N LEU A 12 -13.10 12.88 -33.76
CA LEU A 12 -12.31 12.06 -32.85
C LEU A 12 -12.50 12.62 -31.44
N ASP A 13 -13.69 12.47 -30.89
CA ASP A 13 -13.89 12.58 -29.43
C ASP A 13 -13.63 11.22 -28.80
N GLY A 14 -12.34 10.92 -28.74
CA GLY A 14 -11.80 9.76 -28.02
C GLY A 14 -11.59 10.09 -26.55
N SER A 15 -12.57 10.65 -25.88
CA SER A 15 -12.62 10.71 -24.44
C SER A 15 -12.93 9.30 -23.93
N ALA A 16 -11.92 8.44 -23.87
CA ALA A 16 -11.96 7.24 -23.06
C ALA A 16 -12.07 7.70 -21.61
N ARG A 17 -13.27 7.89 -21.13
CA ARG A 17 -13.55 7.94 -19.71
C ARG A 17 -13.12 6.58 -19.16
N HIS A 18 -11.97 6.55 -18.47
CA HIS A 18 -11.64 5.46 -17.56
C HIS A 18 -12.76 5.49 -16.54
N GLY A 19 -13.79 4.69 -16.77
CA GLY A 19 -14.79 4.39 -15.77
C GLY A 19 -14.06 3.71 -14.65
N ASP A 20 -13.93 4.39 -13.52
CA ASP A 20 -13.54 3.80 -12.27
C ASP A 20 -14.43 2.57 -12.03
N VAL A 21 -13.88 1.39 -12.24
CA VAL A 21 -14.52 0.15 -11.84
C VAL A 21 -14.39 0.07 -10.31
N GLN A 22 -15.24 0.83 -9.61
CA GLN A 22 -15.32 0.83 -8.15
C GLN A 22 -16.11 -0.39 -7.66
N GLY A 23 -15.67 -1.59 -8.04
CA GLY A 23 -16.23 -2.83 -7.54
C GLY A 23 -15.59 -3.28 -6.22
N PRO A 24 -16.19 -4.26 -5.53
CA PRO A 24 -15.60 -4.87 -4.34
C PRO A 24 -14.26 -5.54 -4.70
N ILE A 25 -13.31 -5.49 -3.75
CA ILE A 25 -12.01 -6.16 -3.86
C ILE A 25 -12.08 -7.44 -3.05
N THR A 26 -11.73 -8.56 -3.66
CA THR A 26 -11.72 -9.85 -2.97
C THR A 26 -10.39 -10.06 -2.26
N VAL A 27 -10.43 -10.07 -0.93
CA VAL A 27 -9.31 -10.48 -0.09
C VAL A 27 -9.60 -11.86 0.46
N THR A 28 -8.87 -12.86 -0.02
CA THR A 28 -9.11 -14.25 0.36
C THR A 28 -8.57 -14.58 1.74
N SER A 29 -9.09 -15.64 2.36
CA SER A 29 -8.55 -16.16 3.62
C SER A 29 -7.07 -16.58 3.50
N ALA A 30 -6.63 -17.00 2.32
CA ALA A 30 -5.22 -17.31 2.04
C ALA A 30 -4.35 -16.04 2.09
N HIS A 31 -4.83 -14.91 1.55
CA HIS A 31 -4.16 -13.63 1.67
C HIS A 31 -4.01 -13.21 3.14
N ILE A 32 -5.10 -13.26 3.89
CA ILE A 32 -5.09 -12.88 5.32
C ILE A 32 -4.09 -13.74 6.10
N LYS A 33 -4.12 -15.06 5.92
CA LYS A 33 -3.18 -15.98 6.58
C LYS A 33 -1.72 -15.68 6.22
N ALA A 34 -1.44 -15.34 4.95
CA ALA A 34 -0.10 -14.97 4.53
C ALA A 34 0.39 -13.68 5.20
N TYR A 35 -0.47 -12.67 5.30
CA TYR A 35 -0.14 -11.41 5.98
C TYR A 35 0.08 -11.61 7.48
N GLU A 36 -0.77 -12.41 8.14
CA GLU A 36 -0.65 -12.71 9.57
C GLU A 36 0.59 -13.56 9.91
N ALA A 37 1.03 -14.40 8.99
CA ALA A 37 2.23 -15.22 9.16
C ALA A 37 3.53 -14.46 8.89
N ALA A 38 3.48 -13.33 8.15
CA ALA A 38 4.65 -12.55 7.79
C ALA A 38 5.26 -11.81 8.99
N LEU A 39 6.53 -11.49 8.86
CA LEU A 39 7.23 -10.54 9.72
C LEU A 39 7.33 -9.21 8.99
N TYR A 40 7.29 -8.12 9.74
CA TYR A 40 7.47 -6.77 9.20
C TYR A 40 8.68 -6.13 9.87
N TRP A 41 9.77 -6.02 9.13
CA TRP A 41 10.98 -5.37 9.59
C TRP A 41 10.88 -3.87 9.39
N ILE A 42 11.34 -3.11 10.39
CA ILE A 42 11.35 -1.65 10.35
C ILE A 42 12.74 -1.18 10.75
N ASP A 43 13.38 -0.41 9.88
CA ASP A 43 14.74 0.10 10.09
C ASP A 43 14.69 1.49 10.72
N LEU A 44 14.80 1.53 12.05
CA LEU A 44 14.91 2.77 12.82
C LEU A 44 16.37 3.19 12.96
N PRO A 45 16.66 4.50 13.21
CA PRO A 45 18.03 4.95 13.51
C PRO A 45 18.66 4.22 14.69
N THR A 46 17.85 3.74 15.64
CA THR A 46 18.28 3.01 16.82
C THR A 46 18.46 1.50 16.61
N GLY A 47 18.12 1.00 15.43
CA GLY A 47 18.20 -0.41 15.06
C GLY A 47 16.90 -0.96 14.49
N ARG A 48 16.97 -2.17 13.93
CA ARG A 48 15.81 -2.84 13.35
C ARG A 48 14.90 -3.39 14.43
N ILE A 49 13.61 -3.13 14.27
CA ILE A 49 12.56 -3.79 15.05
C ILE A 49 11.75 -4.72 14.14
N THR A 50 11.07 -5.68 14.75
CA THR A 50 10.17 -6.61 14.06
C THR A 50 8.76 -6.43 14.59
N LEU A 51 7.83 -6.17 13.69
CA LEU A 51 6.40 -6.11 13.97
C LEU A 51 5.74 -7.42 13.51
N ARG A 52 4.81 -7.92 14.28
CA ARG A 52 4.03 -9.13 13.95
C ARG A 52 2.57 -8.89 14.28
N ILE A 53 1.69 -9.20 13.34
CA ILE A 53 0.24 -9.09 13.54
C ILE A 53 -0.19 -9.96 14.74
N GLY A 54 -1.03 -9.41 15.61
CA GLY A 54 -1.49 -10.05 16.83
C GLY A 54 -0.57 -9.88 18.05
N GLN A 55 0.61 -9.25 17.88
CA GLN A 55 1.50 -8.94 19.01
C GLN A 55 1.31 -7.49 19.46
N SER A 56 1.56 -7.24 20.74
CA SER A 56 1.52 -5.90 21.31
C SER A 56 2.62 -5.01 20.72
N PHE A 57 2.29 -3.75 20.53
CA PHE A 57 3.19 -2.74 20.04
C PHE A 57 3.35 -1.61 21.06
N GLU A 58 4.60 -1.36 21.44
CA GLU A 58 4.99 -0.18 22.19
C GLU A 58 5.98 0.63 21.34
N PRO A 59 5.81 1.95 21.23
CA PRO A 59 6.72 2.78 20.49
C PRO A 59 8.15 2.62 20.99
N PRO A 60 9.10 2.26 20.12
CA PRO A 60 10.48 2.10 20.53
C PRO A 60 11.14 3.45 20.88
N ARG A 61 12.31 3.36 21.52
CA ARG A 61 13.10 4.53 21.89
C ARG A 61 13.39 5.40 20.67
N GLY A 62 13.18 6.69 20.83
CA GLY A 62 13.36 7.71 19.79
C GLY A 62 12.07 8.13 19.09
N ILE A 63 11.00 7.36 19.26
CA ILE A 63 9.64 7.67 18.76
C ILE A 63 8.57 7.41 19.82
N GLU A 64 8.89 7.67 21.08
CA GLU A 64 8.02 7.35 22.24
C GLU A 64 6.67 8.09 22.20
N SER A 65 6.61 9.25 21.53
CA SER A 65 5.38 10.04 21.36
C SER A 65 4.46 9.54 20.26
N LEU A 66 4.87 8.49 19.53
CA LEU A 66 4.09 7.93 18.43
C LEU A 66 2.77 7.35 18.94
N ALA A 67 1.67 7.75 18.33
CA ALA A 67 0.37 7.16 18.62
C ALA A 67 0.07 5.93 17.74
N ARG A 68 0.56 5.95 16.50
CA ARG A 68 0.26 4.90 15.51
C ARG A 68 1.43 4.72 14.54
N LEU A 69 1.68 3.46 14.16
CA LEU A 69 2.58 3.07 13.08
C LEU A 69 1.79 2.29 12.04
N ALA A 70 2.02 2.54 10.75
CA ALA A 70 1.48 1.71 9.70
C ALA A 70 2.57 1.24 8.74
N VAL A 71 2.54 -0.04 8.36
CA VAL A 71 3.41 -0.60 7.33
C VAL A 71 2.64 -0.70 6.04
N VAL A 72 3.09 0.04 5.02
CA VAL A 72 2.44 0.20 3.72
C VAL A 72 3.43 -0.10 2.61
N THR A 73 3.00 -0.84 1.59
CA THR A 73 3.75 -1.06 0.36
C THR A 73 2.96 -0.57 -0.85
N ALA A 74 3.66 -0.25 -1.93
CA ALA A 74 3.07 -0.05 -3.25
C ALA A 74 3.44 -1.17 -4.23
N CYS A 75 4.22 -2.15 -3.76
CA CYS A 75 4.65 -3.28 -4.57
C CYS A 75 3.50 -4.28 -4.81
N ASN A 76 3.58 -4.97 -5.94
CA ASN A 76 2.70 -6.09 -6.29
C ASN A 76 1.20 -5.81 -6.06
N PRO A 77 0.61 -4.78 -6.72
CA PRO A 77 -0.79 -4.43 -6.54
C PRO A 77 -1.72 -5.65 -6.60
N PHE A 78 -2.65 -5.74 -5.66
CA PHE A 78 -3.60 -6.86 -5.51
C PHE A 78 -2.94 -8.24 -5.47
N SER A 79 -1.74 -8.34 -4.88
CA SER A 79 -0.94 -9.56 -4.78
C SER A 79 -0.57 -10.18 -6.14
N GLN A 80 -0.60 -9.39 -7.21
CA GLN A 80 -0.08 -9.78 -8.51
C GLN A 80 1.42 -9.49 -8.58
N VAL A 81 2.20 -10.43 -9.11
CA VAL A 81 3.66 -10.26 -9.22
C VAL A 81 3.97 -9.28 -10.35
N PHE A 82 4.56 -8.15 -9.99
CA PHE A 82 5.10 -7.15 -10.93
C PHE A 82 6.61 -7.25 -11.01
N GLY A 83 7.19 -6.68 -12.06
CA GLY A 83 8.64 -6.60 -12.23
C GLY A 83 9.29 -5.67 -11.18
N GLU A 84 10.59 -5.89 -10.91
CA GLU A 84 11.35 -5.09 -9.95
C GLU A 84 11.34 -3.59 -10.29
N ALA A 85 11.53 -3.23 -11.57
CA ALA A 85 11.52 -1.85 -12.02
C ALA A 85 10.15 -1.17 -11.81
N GLU A 86 9.06 -1.89 -12.06
CA GLU A 86 7.70 -1.38 -11.84
C GLU A 86 7.41 -1.20 -10.35
N ASN A 87 7.79 -2.17 -9.52
CA ASN A 87 7.64 -2.09 -8.08
C ASN A 87 8.46 -0.95 -7.48
N THR A 88 9.69 -0.75 -7.95
CA THR A 88 10.55 0.36 -7.54
C THR A 88 9.91 1.72 -7.85
N ALA A 89 9.35 1.87 -9.06
CA ALA A 89 8.66 3.10 -9.46
C ALA A 89 7.40 3.36 -8.62
N LYS A 90 6.60 2.33 -8.35
CA LYS A 90 5.40 2.43 -7.50
C LYS A 90 5.77 2.80 -6.06
N GLN A 91 6.81 2.20 -5.52
CA GLN A 91 7.28 2.49 -4.17
C GLN A 91 7.81 3.94 -4.05
N ALA A 92 8.52 4.45 -5.07
CA ALA A 92 8.93 5.84 -5.12
C ALA A 92 7.72 6.80 -5.11
N THR A 93 6.67 6.49 -5.86
CA THR A 93 5.43 7.27 -5.85
C THR A 93 4.72 7.26 -4.49
N LEU A 94 4.76 6.13 -3.77
CA LEU A 94 4.25 6.07 -2.40
C LEU A 94 5.07 6.98 -1.46
N VAL A 95 6.40 6.97 -1.56
CA VAL A 95 7.25 7.88 -0.78
C VAL A 95 6.86 9.34 -1.01
N GLU A 96 6.73 9.75 -2.28
CA GLU A 96 6.29 11.11 -2.62
C GLU A 96 4.93 11.46 -2.01
N ALA A 97 3.97 10.53 -2.03
CA ALA A 97 2.64 10.75 -1.45
C ALA A 97 2.69 10.91 0.07
N VAL A 98 3.50 10.10 0.77
CA VAL A 98 3.69 10.19 2.22
C VAL A 98 4.37 11.50 2.62
N GLU A 99 5.42 11.90 1.92
CA GLU A 99 6.14 13.15 2.14
C GLU A 99 5.25 14.37 1.84
N ALA A 100 4.44 14.33 0.78
CA ALA A 100 3.47 15.37 0.47
C ALA A 100 2.39 15.52 1.55
N ALA A 101 2.07 14.44 2.27
CA ALA A 101 1.18 14.47 3.43
C ALA A 101 1.85 15.02 4.70
N GLY A 102 3.15 15.32 4.67
CA GLY A 102 3.92 15.84 5.80
C GLY A 102 4.21 14.80 6.88
N LEU A 103 4.18 13.51 6.54
CA LEU A 103 4.41 12.42 7.49
C LEU A 103 5.86 11.92 7.43
N GLU A 104 6.38 11.55 8.58
CA GLU A 104 7.65 10.84 8.71
C GLU A 104 7.48 9.35 8.40
N TRP A 105 8.54 8.75 7.90
CA TRP A 105 8.54 7.34 7.57
C TRP A 105 9.95 6.73 7.70
N PHE A 106 10.01 5.42 7.86
CA PHE A 106 11.23 4.63 7.84
C PHE A 106 11.13 3.51 6.81
N HIS A 107 12.25 3.01 6.34
CA HIS A 107 12.27 1.82 5.51
C HIS A 107 11.75 0.62 6.29
N ALA A 108 10.93 -0.17 5.62
CA ALA A 108 10.37 -1.40 6.16
C ALA A 108 10.37 -2.48 5.08
N ALA A 109 10.11 -3.71 5.47
CA ALA A 109 9.92 -4.83 4.56
C ALA A 109 8.97 -5.87 5.16
N GLY A 110 8.08 -6.39 4.31
CA GLY A 110 7.32 -7.60 4.59
C GLY A 110 8.19 -8.82 4.26
N VAL A 111 8.31 -9.78 5.19
CA VAL A 111 9.20 -10.92 5.07
C VAL A 111 8.45 -12.22 5.35
N ASP A 112 8.58 -13.18 4.45
CA ASP A 112 8.08 -14.53 4.67
C ASP A 112 9.07 -15.32 5.53
N VAL A 113 8.61 -15.83 6.68
CA VAL A 113 9.42 -16.67 7.59
C VAL A 113 9.89 -17.98 6.95
N GLN A 114 9.21 -18.43 5.90
CA GLN A 114 9.56 -19.63 5.13
C GLN A 114 10.42 -19.34 3.89
N GLU A 115 10.79 -18.07 3.70
CA GLU A 115 11.60 -17.58 2.57
C GLU A 115 11.06 -17.95 1.18
N LYS A 116 9.74 -18.13 1.05
CA LYS A 116 9.07 -18.46 -0.22
C LYS A 116 9.03 -17.29 -1.19
N TRP A 117 9.22 -16.08 -0.71
CA TRP A 117 9.23 -14.84 -1.47
C TRP A 117 10.34 -13.92 -1.00
N THR A 118 10.78 -13.06 -1.90
CA THR A 118 11.75 -12.00 -1.58
C THR A 118 11.13 -10.97 -0.65
N PRO A 119 11.87 -10.42 0.34
CA PRO A 119 11.38 -9.33 1.17
C PRO A 119 10.79 -8.20 0.33
N GLU A 120 9.55 -7.80 0.64
CA GLU A 120 8.83 -6.78 -0.10
C GLU A 120 9.08 -5.40 0.50
N PRO A 121 9.70 -4.47 -0.26
CA PRO A 121 9.94 -3.10 0.21
C PRO A 121 8.66 -2.43 0.66
N SER A 122 8.68 -1.82 1.82
CA SER A 122 7.56 -1.15 2.46
C SER A 122 8.01 0.13 3.15
N LEU A 123 7.07 0.95 3.59
CA LEU A 123 7.30 2.10 4.46
C LEU A 123 6.63 1.86 5.80
N ALA A 124 7.34 2.16 6.87
CA ALA A 124 6.75 2.34 8.19
C ALA A 124 6.43 3.82 8.37
N ILE A 125 5.17 4.17 8.32
CA ILE A 125 4.66 5.54 8.32
C ILE A 125 4.18 5.89 9.72
N LEU A 126 4.59 7.07 10.21
CA LEU A 126 4.28 7.55 11.55
C LEU A 126 3.00 8.37 11.54
N ASP A 127 2.06 8.01 12.42
CA ASP A 127 0.79 8.70 12.67
C ASP A 127 -0.10 8.96 11.42
N PRO A 128 -0.23 8.02 10.46
CA PRO A 128 -1.15 8.21 9.36
C PRO A 128 -2.61 8.10 9.84
N SER A 129 -3.49 8.90 9.24
CA SER A 129 -4.94 8.76 9.47
C SER A 129 -5.52 7.56 8.73
N ASP A 130 -6.69 7.09 9.15
CA ASP A 130 -7.43 6.05 8.42
C ASP A 130 -7.74 6.46 6.98
N GLN A 131 -8.11 7.73 6.77
CA GLN A 131 -8.40 8.26 5.45
C GLN A 131 -7.17 8.22 4.53
N GLN A 132 -5.98 8.54 5.05
CA GLN A 132 -4.73 8.44 4.29
C GLN A 132 -4.42 6.99 3.93
N LEU A 133 -4.55 6.07 4.88
CA LEU A 133 -4.33 4.63 4.64
C LEU A 133 -5.29 4.09 3.59
N ASP A 134 -6.57 4.41 3.68
CA ASP A 134 -7.57 3.99 2.71
C ASP A 134 -7.29 4.56 1.31
N SER A 135 -6.92 5.83 1.23
CA SER A 135 -6.53 6.48 -0.02
C SER A 135 -5.31 5.82 -0.68
N TRP A 136 -4.30 5.46 0.11
CA TRP A 136 -3.10 4.79 -0.42
C TRP A 136 -3.39 3.34 -0.83
N MET A 137 -4.22 2.63 -0.10
CA MET A 137 -4.68 1.29 -0.53
C MET A 137 -5.42 1.34 -1.86
N GLU A 138 -6.28 2.34 -2.05
CA GLU A 138 -6.97 2.57 -3.34
C GLU A 138 -5.97 2.91 -4.46
N THR A 139 -5.09 3.88 -4.22
CA THR A 139 -4.16 4.39 -5.23
C THR A 139 -3.15 3.33 -5.67
N PHE A 140 -2.62 2.56 -4.72
CA PHE A 140 -1.55 1.59 -4.97
C PHE A 140 -2.03 0.13 -5.07
N GLY A 141 -3.34 -0.09 -5.03
CA GLY A 141 -3.93 -1.42 -5.20
C GLY A 141 -3.53 -2.40 -4.10
N GLN A 142 -3.53 -1.98 -2.85
CA GLN A 142 -3.14 -2.83 -1.74
C GLN A 142 -4.36 -3.48 -1.07
N ASN A 143 -4.32 -4.79 -0.89
CA ASN A 143 -5.39 -5.55 -0.23
C ASN A 143 -5.53 -5.19 1.25
N ALA A 144 -4.42 -4.85 1.88
CA ALA A 144 -4.35 -4.56 3.30
C ALA A 144 -3.07 -3.78 3.65
N VAL A 145 -3.07 -3.18 4.83
CA VAL A 145 -1.90 -2.60 5.48
C VAL A 145 -1.84 -3.09 6.93
N VAL A 146 -0.67 -3.04 7.54
CA VAL A 146 -0.52 -3.37 8.97
C VAL A 146 -0.54 -2.09 9.77
N VAL A 147 -1.35 -2.05 10.82
CA VAL A 147 -1.50 -0.89 11.71
C VAL A 147 -1.24 -1.31 13.14
N ALA A 148 -0.39 -0.58 13.84
CA ALA A 148 -0.07 -0.79 15.24
C ALA A 148 -0.30 0.50 16.03
N GLU A 149 -1.29 0.47 16.93
CA GLU A 149 -1.54 1.56 17.87
C GLU A 149 -0.63 1.40 19.09
N SER A 150 -0.13 2.51 19.63
CA SER A 150 0.64 2.50 20.88
C SER A 150 -0.16 1.88 22.01
N GLY A 151 0.41 0.90 22.70
CA GLY A 151 -0.26 0.15 23.79
C GLY A 151 -1.31 -0.86 23.28
N GLY A 152 -1.45 -1.04 21.98
CA GLY A 152 -2.40 -1.98 21.37
C GLY A 152 -1.71 -3.13 20.64
N LEU A 153 -2.49 -3.93 19.94
CA LEU A 153 -1.98 -4.98 19.06
C LEU A 153 -1.73 -4.45 17.66
N ALA A 154 -0.71 -4.99 16.99
CA ALA A 154 -0.58 -4.82 15.54
C ALA A 154 -1.70 -5.61 14.85
N LEU A 155 -2.45 -4.94 13.99
CA LEU A 155 -3.62 -5.50 13.31
C LEU A 155 -3.53 -5.30 11.80
N LEU A 156 -4.21 -6.16 11.07
CA LEU A 156 -4.41 -6.01 9.65
C LEU A 156 -5.62 -5.09 9.40
N ARG A 157 -5.40 -4.00 8.62
CA ARG A 157 -6.47 -3.16 8.10
C ARG A 157 -6.69 -3.52 6.64
N LEU A 158 -7.88 -3.99 6.31
CA LEU A 158 -8.23 -4.37 4.95
C LEU A 158 -8.57 -3.15 4.10
N HIS A 159 -8.42 -3.30 2.79
CA HIS A 159 -8.85 -2.31 1.80
C HIS A 159 -10.30 -1.88 2.06
N PRO A 160 -10.65 -0.58 1.94
CA PRO A 160 -12.00 -0.10 2.29
C PRO A 160 -13.13 -0.74 1.47
N ARG A 161 -12.83 -1.26 0.30
CA ARG A 161 -13.77 -2.01 -0.55
C ARG A 161 -13.62 -3.54 -0.44
N ALA A 162 -12.86 -4.03 0.55
CA ALA A 162 -12.68 -5.47 0.70
C ALA A 162 -13.99 -6.17 1.05
N SER A 163 -14.28 -7.25 0.34
CA SER A 163 -15.28 -8.26 0.72
C SER A 163 -14.58 -9.57 1.00
N CYS A 164 -14.96 -10.19 2.10
CA CYS A 164 -14.47 -11.51 2.53
C CYS A 164 -15.45 -12.60 2.14
#